data_5b40468fb910238331b62a32794d5c33
#
_entry.id   5b40468fb910238331b62a32794d5c33
#
_cell.length_a   1.000
_cell.length_b   1.000
_cell.length_c   1.000
_cell.angle_alpha   90.00
_cell.angle_beta   90.00
_cell.angle_gamma   90.00
#
_symmetry.space_group_name_H-M   'P 1'
#
loop_
_entity.id
_entity.type
_entity.pdbx_description
1 polymer ?
#
loop_
_entity_poly.entity_id
_entity_poly.type
_entity_poly.pdbx_seq_one_letter_code
_entity_poly.pdbx_strand_id
1 'polypeptide(L)'
;MIRVKKIAHASYDVPDVEQQADYYSNILGMTVAAKEKDAVFLANTVDHHSVVLRKGTQAGCGRVGFQLGDGDDLDAFEKQVAAHGIKTQRKKDPEPSIADVLTFEDPKGTVMEVFKRADFSHQKFQAKGIVPHKLGHVAFHVTDVKHVTKFYCDVLGFRESDWMGDFFSFLRCGPDHHTINLMQTGSNRHFHTAFELRDWGHMQTACDFLSVNGYKLLWGPGRHGIGHNLFTYHRSPAGLITELFAELDRMNEELGYFEPRPWHRDNPQRPKVWAKDPSASNLWGIMPGDEMHH
;
A
#
# COMPACT_ATOMS: atom_id res chain seq x y z
N MET A 1 13.25 15.66 -12.49
CA MET A 1 12.19 14.63 -12.50
C MET A 1 11.20 14.96 -11.40
N ILE A 2 9.93 15.11 -11.73
CA ILE A 2 8.82 15.21 -10.77
C ILE A 2 8.58 13.81 -10.20
N ARG A 3 8.28 13.72 -8.91
CA ARG A 3 8.11 12.44 -8.21
C ARG A 3 6.79 12.41 -7.46
N VAL A 4 6.13 11.26 -7.49
CA VAL A 4 5.03 11.02 -6.54
C VAL A 4 5.59 11.02 -5.11
N LYS A 5 4.82 11.54 -4.16
CA LYS A 5 5.26 11.76 -2.77
C LYS A 5 4.52 10.91 -1.75
N LYS A 6 3.35 10.41 -2.14
CA LYS A 6 2.47 9.71 -1.21
C LYS A 6 1.58 8.73 -1.96
N ILE A 7 1.40 7.53 -1.41
CA ILE A 7 0.26 6.68 -1.78
C ILE A 7 -0.99 7.28 -1.13
N ALA A 8 -1.99 7.52 -1.94
CA ALA A 8 -3.22 8.16 -1.49
C ALA A 8 -4.32 7.12 -1.25
N HIS A 9 -4.58 6.29 -2.25
CA HIS A 9 -5.60 5.25 -2.15
C HIS A 9 -5.23 3.99 -2.94
N ALA A 10 -5.86 2.88 -2.58
CA ALA A 10 -5.92 1.65 -3.36
C ALA A 10 -7.37 1.33 -3.70
N SER A 11 -7.64 1.01 -4.97
CA SER A 11 -8.98 0.71 -5.46
C SER A 11 -9.11 -0.78 -5.80
N TYR A 12 -10.10 -1.42 -5.21
CA TYR A 12 -10.33 -2.86 -5.32
C TYR A 12 -11.63 -3.15 -6.07
N ASP A 13 -11.52 -4.04 -7.05
CA ASP A 13 -12.67 -4.73 -7.57
C ASP A 13 -13.02 -5.87 -6.62
N VAL A 14 -14.30 -6.02 -6.26
CA VAL A 14 -14.79 -7.07 -5.35
C VAL A 14 -16.17 -7.57 -5.77
N PRO A 15 -16.46 -8.87 -5.59
CA PRO A 15 -17.77 -9.43 -5.95
C PRO A 15 -18.92 -8.88 -5.11
N ASP A 16 -18.69 -8.61 -3.82
CA ASP A 16 -19.66 -8.03 -2.89
C ASP A 16 -19.08 -6.78 -2.23
N VAL A 17 -19.50 -5.62 -2.76
CA VAL A 17 -19.04 -4.30 -2.30
C VAL A 17 -19.55 -4.00 -0.89
N GLU A 18 -20.79 -4.39 -0.55
CA GLU A 18 -21.39 -4.10 0.76
C GLU A 18 -20.68 -4.91 1.86
N GLN A 19 -20.51 -6.20 1.66
CA GLN A 19 -19.80 -7.08 2.60
C GLN A 19 -18.37 -6.59 2.83
N GLN A 20 -17.68 -6.19 1.77
CA GLN A 20 -16.32 -5.69 1.88
C GLN A 20 -16.27 -4.31 2.56
N ALA A 21 -17.22 -3.43 2.31
CA ALA A 21 -17.33 -2.14 2.98
C ALA A 21 -17.63 -2.29 4.47
N ASP A 22 -18.47 -3.25 4.84
CA ASP A 22 -18.73 -3.59 6.24
C ASP A 22 -17.46 -4.07 6.98
N TYR A 23 -16.65 -4.89 6.31
CA TYR A 23 -15.35 -5.28 6.86
C TYR A 23 -14.45 -4.07 7.11
N TYR A 24 -14.27 -3.20 6.10
CA TYR A 24 -13.43 -2.01 6.27
C TYR A 24 -13.98 -1.06 7.34
N SER A 25 -15.30 -0.93 7.46
CA SER A 25 -15.91 -0.02 8.43
C SER A 25 -15.99 -0.61 9.83
N ASN A 26 -16.39 -1.88 9.98
CA ASN A 26 -16.67 -2.46 11.29
C ASN A 26 -15.46 -3.18 11.88
N ILE A 27 -14.59 -3.74 11.05
CA ILE A 27 -13.38 -4.46 11.51
C ILE A 27 -12.18 -3.53 11.48
N LEU A 28 -11.84 -2.94 10.32
CA LEU A 28 -10.73 -2.01 10.25
C LEU A 28 -11.04 -0.62 10.82
N GLY A 29 -12.32 -0.27 11.01
CA GLY A 29 -12.71 0.99 11.64
C GLY A 29 -12.57 2.21 10.73
N MET A 30 -12.60 2.00 9.41
CA MET A 30 -12.58 3.10 8.44
C MET A 30 -13.95 3.78 8.35
N THR A 31 -13.93 5.08 8.08
CA THR A 31 -15.16 5.86 7.90
C THR A 31 -15.57 5.86 6.42
N VAL A 32 -16.84 5.59 6.14
CA VAL A 32 -17.38 5.78 4.78
C VAL A 32 -17.44 7.28 4.48
N ALA A 33 -16.55 7.73 3.60
CA ALA A 33 -16.46 9.14 3.21
C ALA A 33 -17.47 9.52 2.14
N ALA A 34 -17.73 8.62 1.19
CA ALA A 34 -18.72 8.79 0.13
C ALA A 34 -19.22 7.44 -0.38
N LYS A 35 -20.44 7.44 -0.92
CA LYS A 35 -21.01 6.33 -1.70
C LYS A 35 -21.51 6.86 -3.03
N GLU A 36 -21.12 6.22 -4.09
CA GLU A 36 -21.64 6.44 -5.44
C GLU A 36 -22.35 5.16 -5.93
N LYS A 37 -22.97 5.21 -7.10
CA LYS A 37 -23.70 4.06 -7.65
C LYS A 37 -22.86 2.78 -7.70
N ASP A 38 -21.59 2.91 -8.09
CA ASP A 38 -20.70 1.77 -8.39
C ASP A 38 -19.43 1.78 -7.52
N ALA A 39 -19.35 2.65 -6.51
CA ALA A 39 -18.16 2.77 -5.66
C ALA A 39 -18.48 3.19 -4.23
N VAL A 40 -17.67 2.66 -3.28
CA VAL A 40 -17.67 3.09 -1.88
C VAL A 40 -16.27 3.58 -1.54
N PHE A 41 -16.17 4.79 -1.00
CA PHE A 41 -14.94 5.47 -0.62
C PHE A 41 -14.79 5.44 0.90
N LEU A 42 -13.67 4.91 1.40
CA LEU A 42 -13.42 4.72 2.83
C LEU A 42 -12.14 5.44 3.25
N ALA A 43 -12.24 6.17 4.35
CA ALA A 43 -11.17 6.98 4.92
C ALA A 43 -10.58 6.31 6.18
N ASN A 44 -9.26 6.42 6.35
CA ASN A 44 -8.59 6.12 7.61
C ASN A 44 -8.72 7.31 8.58
N THR A 45 -7.90 8.34 8.40
CA THR A 45 -7.86 9.49 9.32
C THR A 45 -8.08 10.82 8.60
N VAL A 46 -7.07 11.32 7.91
CA VAL A 46 -7.05 12.68 7.35
C VAL A 46 -7.48 12.73 5.90
N ASP A 47 -7.03 11.77 5.10
CA ASP A 47 -7.34 11.72 3.68
C ASP A 47 -8.83 11.50 3.45
N HIS A 48 -9.40 12.11 2.41
CA HIS A 48 -10.80 11.93 2.07
C HIS A 48 -11.13 10.43 1.93
N HIS A 49 -10.26 9.69 1.25
CA HIS A 49 -10.35 8.24 1.18
C HIS A 49 -8.96 7.62 0.96
N SER A 50 -8.77 6.42 1.44
CA SER A 50 -7.58 5.60 1.21
C SER A 50 -7.90 4.21 0.66
N VAL A 51 -9.19 3.83 0.67
CA VAL A 51 -9.70 2.62 0.03
C VAL A 51 -10.90 2.99 -0.82
N VAL A 52 -10.94 2.46 -2.05
CA VAL A 52 -12.09 2.53 -2.95
C VAL A 52 -12.53 1.12 -3.28
N LEU A 53 -13.81 0.80 -3.10
CA LEU A 53 -14.40 -0.49 -3.46
C LEU A 53 -15.29 -0.33 -4.66
N ARG A 54 -15.11 -1.17 -5.67
CA ARG A 54 -15.89 -1.18 -6.90
C ARG A 54 -16.43 -2.58 -7.17
N LYS A 55 -17.59 -2.66 -7.83
CA LYS A 55 -18.15 -3.95 -8.23
C LYS A 55 -17.28 -4.59 -9.32
N GLY A 56 -16.81 -5.81 -9.08
CA GLY A 56 -16.05 -6.61 -10.03
C GLY A 56 -16.42 -8.08 -9.93
N THR A 57 -15.96 -8.88 -10.87
CA THR A 57 -16.19 -10.33 -10.90
C THR A 57 -15.19 -11.12 -10.06
N GLN A 58 -14.00 -10.54 -9.88
CA GLN A 58 -12.91 -11.12 -9.09
C GLN A 58 -12.33 -10.06 -8.16
N ALA A 59 -11.87 -10.51 -6.98
CA ALA A 59 -11.24 -9.62 -6.04
C ALA A 59 -9.79 -9.30 -6.45
N GLY A 60 -9.42 -8.01 -6.43
CA GLY A 60 -8.07 -7.56 -6.74
C GLY A 60 -7.89 -6.05 -6.65
N CYS A 61 -6.64 -5.59 -6.57
CA CYS A 61 -6.32 -4.17 -6.62
C CYS A 61 -6.06 -3.77 -8.08
N GLY A 62 -7.05 -3.14 -8.70
CA GLY A 62 -6.99 -2.72 -10.11
C GLY A 62 -6.38 -1.32 -10.30
N ARG A 63 -6.36 -0.49 -9.24
CA ARG A 63 -5.87 0.90 -9.32
C ARG A 63 -5.13 1.29 -8.06
N VAL A 64 -4.12 2.15 -8.23
CA VAL A 64 -3.40 2.78 -7.11
C VAL A 64 -3.26 4.27 -7.37
N GLY A 65 -3.73 5.07 -6.42
CA GLY A 65 -3.66 6.53 -6.45
C GLY A 65 -2.40 7.05 -5.76
N PHE A 66 -1.72 7.99 -6.42
CA PHE A 66 -0.55 8.68 -5.88
C PHE A 66 -0.72 10.19 -5.94
N GLN A 67 -0.23 10.87 -4.93
CA GLN A 67 -0.23 12.33 -4.86
C GLN A 67 1.17 12.89 -5.15
N LEU A 68 1.21 13.94 -5.96
CA LEU A 68 2.40 14.78 -6.20
C LEU A 68 2.66 15.70 -5.00
N GLY A 69 3.83 16.34 -4.98
CA GLY A 69 4.12 17.42 -4.02
C GLY A 69 3.34 18.70 -4.34
N ASP A 70 3.11 19.54 -3.34
CA ASP A 70 2.33 20.79 -3.49
C ASP A 70 2.90 21.75 -4.54
N GLY A 71 4.23 21.77 -4.72
CA GLY A 71 4.94 22.57 -5.71
C GLY A 71 5.00 21.97 -7.12
N ASP A 72 4.57 20.72 -7.29
CA ASP A 72 4.67 19.99 -8.56
C ASP A 72 3.50 20.35 -9.49
N ASP A 73 3.75 20.25 -10.80
CA ASP A 73 2.77 20.52 -11.85
C ASP A 73 2.34 19.21 -12.53
N LEU A 74 1.03 18.94 -12.54
CA LEU A 74 0.48 17.73 -13.14
C LEU A 74 0.65 17.69 -14.67
N ASP A 75 0.62 18.84 -15.35
CA ASP A 75 0.86 18.92 -16.80
C ASP A 75 2.34 18.62 -17.15
N ALA A 76 3.26 19.09 -16.31
CA ALA A 76 4.67 18.75 -16.45
C ALA A 76 4.93 17.25 -16.14
N PHE A 77 4.22 16.69 -15.17
CA PHE A 77 4.29 15.26 -14.87
C PHE A 77 3.70 14.42 -16.02
N GLU A 78 2.59 14.84 -16.64
CA GLU A 78 2.02 14.18 -17.81
C GLU A 78 3.02 14.14 -18.97
N LYS A 79 3.72 15.25 -19.25
CA LYS A 79 4.78 15.30 -20.27
C LYS A 79 5.94 14.36 -19.93
N GLN A 80 6.31 14.24 -18.64
CA GLN A 80 7.32 13.29 -18.19
C GLN A 80 6.89 11.85 -18.47
N VAL A 81 5.67 11.46 -18.15
CA VAL A 81 5.13 10.12 -18.42
C VAL A 81 5.09 9.85 -19.93
N ALA A 82 4.60 10.80 -20.72
CA ALA A 82 4.52 10.68 -22.18
C ALA A 82 5.91 10.54 -22.85
N ALA A 83 6.95 11.14 -22.28
CA ALA A 83 8.33 11.01 -22.77
C ALA A 83 8.87 9.58 -22.66
N HIS A 84 8.27 8.73 -21.82
CA HIS A 84 8.54 7.27 -21.74
C HIS A 84 7.72 6.44 -22.72
N GLY A 85 6.96 7.08 -23.64
CA GLY A 85 6.09 6.40 -24.62
C GLY A 85 4.80 5.86 -24.03
N ILE A 86 4.43 6.26 -22.82
CA ILE A 86 3.25 5.79 -22.10
C ILE A 86 2.05 6.65 -22.50
N LYS A 87 0.94 5.99 -22.86
CA LYS A 87 -0.33 6.68 -23.14
C LYS A 87 -0.99 7.10 -21.84
N THR A 88 -1.37 8.36 -21.76
CA THR A 88 -2.05 8.94 -20.61
C THR A 88 -3.49 9.31 -20.94
N GLN A 89 -4.32 9.38 -19.92
CA GLN A 89 -5.67 9.93 -19.99
C GLN A 89 -5.88 10.90 -18.83
N ARG A 90 -6.37 12.10 -19.13
CA ARG A 90 -6.76 13.10 -18.13
C ARG A 90 -8.25 13.02 -17.85
N LYS A 91 -8.65 13.05 -16.58
CA LYS A 91 -10.04 13.05 -16.14
C LYS A 91 -10.27 14.19 -15.18
N LYS A 92 -11.38 14.92 -15.37
CA LYS A 92 -11.85 15.97 -14.47
C LYS A 92 -12.93 15.40 -13.55
N ASP A 93 -12.86 15.75 -12.27
CA ASP A 93 -13.79 15.32 -11.23
C ASP A 93 -14.12 13.81 -11.26
N PRO A 94 -13.09 12.92 -11.37
CA PRO A 94 -13.33 11.49 -11.57
C PRO A 94 -13.81 10.80 -10.29
N GLU A 95 -13.49 11.36 -9.13
CA GLU A 95 -13.78 10.82 -7.80
C GLU A 95 -14.01 11.97 -6.81
N PRO A 96 -14.78 11.72 -5.73
CA PRO A 96 -14.95 12.71 -4.68
C PRO A 96 -13.61 13.22 -4.15
N SER A 97 -13.48 14.53 -3.97
CA SER A 97 -12.29 15.24 -3.48
C SER A 97 -11.10 15.37 -4.45
N ILE A 98 -11.14 14.76 -5.61
CA ILE A 98 -10.05 14.82 -6.60
C ILE A 98 -10.58 15.49 -7.88
N ALA A 99 -10.24 16.77 -8.06
CA ALA A 99 -10.73 17.56 -9.21
C ALA A 99 -10.07 17.19 -10.54
N ASP A 100 -8.86 16.62 -10.51
CA ASP A 100 -8.08 16.39 -11.72
C ASP A 100 -7.11 15.22 -11.51
N VAL A 101 -7.21 14.19 -12.35
CA VAL A 101 -6.36 13.01 -12.29
C VAL A 101 -5.77 12.66 -13.65
N LEU A 102 -4.50 12.28 -13.63
CA LEU A 102 -3.81 11.64 -14.75
C LEU A 102 -3.84 10.14 -14.55
N THR A 103 -4.30 9.39 -15.54
CA THR A 103 -4.33 7.92 -15.49
C THR A 103 -3.48 7.32 -16.60
N PHE A 104 -2.81 6.22 -16.28
CA PHE A 104 -2.05 5.38 -17.21
C PHE A 104 -1.84 4.00 -16.58
N GLU A 105 -1.46 3.02 -17.38
CA GLU A 105 -1.21 1.67 -16.90
C GLU A 105 0.28 1.43 -16.66
N ASP A 106 0.59 0.70 -15.62
CA ASP A 106 1.94 0.19 -15.39
C ASP A 106 2.14 -1.16 -16.14
N PRO A 107 3.40 -1.68 -16.23
CA PRO A 107 3.68 -2.89 -17.02
C PRO A 107 2.97 -4.16 -16.56
N LYS A 108 2.40 -4.19 -15.34
CA LYS A 108 1.61 -5.33 -14.85
C LYS A 108 0.10 -5.18 -15.10
N GLY A 109 -0.34 -4.04 -15.67
CA GLY A 109 -1.74 -3.76 -15.98
C GLY A 109 -2.52 -3.07 -14.86
N THR A 110 -1.86 -2.58 -13.82
CA THR A 110 -2.52 -1.78 -12.79
C THR A 110 -2.62 -0.33 -13.24
N VAL A 111 -3.81 0.27 -13.10
CA VAL A 111 -4.01 1.67 -13.42
C VAL A 111 -3.40 2.55 -12.33
N MET A 112 -2.48 3.40 -12.72
CA MET A 112 -1.94 4.47 -11.90
C MET A 112 -2.84 5.69 -11.99
N GLU A 113 -3.24 6.25 -10.86
CA GLU A 113 -4.02 7.47 -10.74
C GLU A 113 -3.16 8.52 -10.06
N VAL A 114 -2.70 9.53 -10.81
CA VAL A 114 -1.80 10.56 -10.27
C VAL A 114 -2.50 11.90 -10.26
N PHE A 115 -2.47 12.57 -9.12
CA PHE A 115 -3.11 13.86 -8.92
C PHE A 115 -2.27 14.76 -8.01
N LYS A 116 -2.55 16.05 -8.05
CA LYS A 116 -1.81 17.04 -7.25
C LYS A 116 -2.35 17.14 -5.84
N ARG A 117 -3.67 17.17 -5.68
CA ARG A 117 -4.34 17.43 -4.41
C ARG A 117 -5.66 16.66 -4.31
N ALA A 118 -5.94 16.17 -3.13
CA ALA A 118 -7.26 15.75 -2.68
C ALA A 118 -7.64 16.57 -1.44
N ASP A 119 -8.93 16.80 -1.24
CA ASP A 119 -9.41 17.43 -0.02
C ASP A 119 -9.29 16.45 1.16
N PHE A 120 -9.29 17.00 2.36
CA PHE A 120 -9.35 16.17 3.56
C PHE A 120 -10.76 15.64 3.81
N SER A 121 -10.84 14.54 4.55
CA SER A 121 -12.12 14.03 5.03
C SER A 121 -12.74 15.00 6.02
N HIS A 122 -14.02 15.31 5.84
CA HIS A 122 -14.83 16.09 6.78
C HIS A 122 -15.74 15.19 7.64
N GLN A 123 -15.63 13.88 7.48
CA GLN A 123 -16.44 12.95 8.25
C GLN A 123 -15.98 12.90 9.72
N LYS A 124 -16.96 12.79 10.62
CA LYS A 124 -16.63 12.61 12.04
C LYS A 124 -15.97 11.26 12.24
N PHE A 125 -14.82 11.27 12.88
CA PHE A 125 -14.15 10.07 13.30
C PHE A 125 -15.03 9.26 14.26
N GLN A 126 -15.19 7.97 13.98
CA GLN A 126 -15.88 7.02 14.86
C GLN A 126 -14.85 5.99 15.34
N ALA A 127 -14.55 6.01 16.64
CA ALA A 127 -13.64 5.05 17.24
C ALA A 127 -14.35 3.68 17.39
N LYS A 128 -14.30 2.86 16.34
CA LYS A 128 -14.72 1.46 16.38
C LYS A 128 -13.78 0.62 15.52
N GLY A 129 -13.65 -0.65 15.84
CA GLY A 129 -12.74 -1.54 15.13
C GLY A 129 -11.28 -1.27 15.48
N ILE A 130 -10.38 -1.65 14.57
CA ILE A 130 -8.92 -1.57 14.77
C ILE A 130 -8.40 -0.14 14.63
N VAL A 131 -8.92 0.64 13.70
CA VAL A 131 -8.56 2.05 13.45
C VAL A 131 -7.07 2.26 13.10
N PRO A 132 -6.59 1.72 11.99
CA PRO A 132 -5.22 1.98 11.54
C PRO A 132 -5.04 3.46 11.14
N HIS A 133 -3.81 3.95 11.26
CA HIS A 133 -3.49 5.36 11.00
C HIS A 133 -3.57 5.73 9.53
N LYS A 134 -3.08 4.87 8.64
CA LYS A 134 -3.02 5.14 7.20
C LYS A 134 -2.89 3.86 6.38
N LEU A 135 -3.15 3.98 5.07
CA LEU A 135 -2.65 3.06 4.07
C LEU A 135 -1.13 3.21 4.01
N GLY A 136 -0.40 2.13 4.26
CA GLY A 136 1.07 2.12 4.25
C GLY A 136 1.64 1.71 2.91
N HIS A 137 1.31 0.50 2.45
CA HIS A 137 1.83 -0.02 1.18
C HIS A 137 0.88 -1.01 0.52
N VAL A 138 1.13 -1.24 -0.78
CA VAL A 138 0.48 -2.30 -1.56
C VAL A 138 1.56 -3.18 -2.18
N ALA A 139 1.41 -4.48 -2.05
CA ALA A 139 2.30 -5.47 -2.62
C ALA A 139 1.65 -6.19 -3.81
N PHE A 140 2.47 -6.49 -4.81
CA PHE A 140 2.05 -7.20 -6.02
C PHE A 140 2.97 -8.35 -6.32
N HIS A 141 2.40 -9.44 -6.82
CA HIS A 141 3.12 -10.42 -7.60
C HIS A 141 3.28 -9.89 -9.03
N VAL A 142 4.45 -10.11 -9.62
CA VAL A 142 4.77 -9.67 -10.98
C VAL A 142 5.53 -10.75 -11.74
N THR A 143 5.41 -10.73 -13.05
CA THR A 143 6.14 -11.67 -13.93
C THR A 143 7.56 -11.22 -14.20
N ASP A 144 7.84 -9.92 -14.15
CA ASP A 144 9.18 -9.33 -14.34
C ASP A 144 9.39 -8.19 -13.34
N VAL A 145 10.00 -8.52 -12.21
CA VAL A 145 10.23 -7.56 -11.12
C VAL A 145 11.18 -6.44 -11.53
N LYS A 146 12.19 -6.73 -12.35
CA LYS A 146 13.19 -5.73 -12.77
C LYS A 146 12.56 -4.69 -13.70
N HIS A 147 11.74 -5.15 -14.65
CA HIS A 147 11.03 -4.26 -15.56
C HIS A 147 10.05 -3.35 -14.82
N VAL A 148 9.23 -3.94 -13.94
CA VAL A 148 8.25 -3.16 -13.16
C VAL A 148 8.94 -2.20 -12.19
N THR A 149 9.99 -2.63 -11.48
CA THR A 149 10.79 -1.75 -10.60
C THR A 149 11.35 -0.56 -11.37
N LYS A 150 11.96 -0.81 -12.54
CA LYS A 150 12.50 0.26 -13.39
C LYS A 150 11.42 1.26 -13.80
N PHE A 151 10.21 0.80 -14.15
CA PHE A 151 9.09 1.67 -14.45
C PHE A 151 8.74 2.59 -13.27
N TYR A 152 8.60 2.03 -12.06
CA TYR A 152 8.29 2.83 -10.87
C TYR A 152 9.37 3.88 -10.58
N CYS A 153 10.64 3.53 -10.77
CA CYS A 153 11.75 4.46 -10.56
C CYS A 153 11.82 5.54 -11.64
N ASP A 154 11.78 5.17 -12.91
CA ASP A 154 12.01 6.09 -14.03
C ASP A 154 10.80 6.97 -14.34
N VAL A 155 9.58 6.47 -14.17
CA VAL A 155 8.35 7.16 -14.55
C VAL A 155 7.73 7.90 -13.36
N LEU A 156 7.60 7.21 -12.22
CA LEU A 156 6.94 7.73 -11.02
C LEU A 156 7.92 8.38 -10.03
N GLY A 157 9.23 8.13 -10.21
CA GLY A 157 10.28 8.68 -9.37
C GLY A 157 10.41 8.01 -8.01
N PHE A 158 10.01 6.75 -7.90
CA PHE A 158 10.28 5.92 -6.71
C PHE A 158 11.77 5.72 -6.49
N ARG A 159 12.12 5.36 -5.28
CA ARG A 159 13.49 4.97 -4.90
C ARG A 159 13.48 3.54 -4.39
N GLU A 160 14.49 2.79 -4.76
CA GLU A 160 14.74 1.47 -4.19
C GLU A 160 15.21 1.61 -2.75
N SER A 161 14.59 0.87 -1.85
CA SER A 161 15.00 0.79 -0.45
C SER A 161 15.83 -0.46 -0.23
N ASP A 162 15.27 -1.61 -0.56
CA ASP A 162 15.94 -2.89 -0.41
C ASP A 162 15.51 -3.86 -1.50
N TRP A 163 16.29 -4.92 -1.64
CA TRP A 163 15.95 -6.11 -2.40
C TRP A 163 16.12 -7.36 -1.54
N MET A 164 15.30 -8.39 -1.78
CA MET A 164 15.61 -9.76 -1.36
C MET A 164 16.06 -10.54 -2.59
N GLY A 165 17.34 -10.92 -2.63
CA GLY A 165 17.93 -11.50 -3.82
C GLY A 165 17.74 -10.60 -5.03
N ASP A 166 17.25 -11.19 -6.13
CA ASP A 166 16.92 -10.51 -7.38
C ASP A 166 15.44 -10.62 -7.77
N PHE A 167 14.60 -11.07 -6.82
CA PHE A 167 13.20 -11.43 -7.10
C PHE A 167 12.16 -10.62 -6.31
N PHE A 168 12.56 -9.85 -5.29
CA PHE A 168 11.63 -9.08 -4.49
C PHE A 168 12.19 -7.68 -4.20
N SER A 169 11.55 -6.64 -4.72
CA SER A 169 11.96 -5.24 -4.54
C SER A 169 11.01 -4.48 -3.61
N PHE A 170 11.60 -3.56 -2.85
CA PHE A 170 10.93 -2.69 -1.89
C PHE A 170 11.17 -1.24 -2.29
N LEU A 171 10.09 -0.53 -2.67
CA LEU A 171 10.13 0.78 -3.29
C LEU A 171 9.42 1.82 -2.43
N ARG A 172 10.02 3.01 -2.30
CA ARG A 172 9.45 4.12 -1.56
C ARG A 172 9.19 5.34 -2.44
N CYS A 173 8.12 6.07 -2.16
CA CYS A 173 7.87 7.41 -2.72
C CYS A 173 7.86 8.51 -1.63
N GLY A 174 7.75 8.13 -0.38
CA GLY A 174 7.79 8.98 0.81
C GLY A 174 8.87 8.55 1.80
N PRO A 175 8.75 8.91 3.07
CA PRO A 175 9.74 8.59 4.10
C PRO A 175 9.66 7.14 4.60
N ASP A 176 8.58 6.42 4.37
CA ASP A 176 8.47 5.01 4.77
C ASP A 176 9.41 4.14 3.93
N HIS A 177 9.99 3.11 4.55
CA HIS A 177 10.92 2.19 3.89
C HIS A 177 10.35 1.65 2.57
N HIS A 178 9.07 1.33 2.52
CA HIS A 178 8.42 0.93 1.28
C HIS A 178 6.95 1.35 1.24
N THR A 179 6.50 1.60 0.02
CA THR A 179 5.14 1.99 -0.33
C THR A 179 4.57 1.03 -1.38
N ILE A 180 5.44 0.48 -2.22
CA ILE A 180 5.14 -0.57 -3.19
C ILE A 180 6.17 -1.69 -3.03
N ASN A 181 5.68 -2.92 -3.01
CA ASN A 181 6.50 -4.13 -3.00
C ASN A 181 6.17 -4.98 -4.23
N LEU A 182 7.21 -5.46 -4.91
CA LEU A 182 7.07 -6.23 -6.15
C LEU A 182 7.82 -7.56 -6.01
N MET A 183 7.07 -8.67 -5.95
CA MET A 183 7.64 -10.02 -5.85
C MET A 183 7.49 -10.75 -7.18
N GLN A 184 8.59 -11.23 -7.73
CA GLN A 184 8.57 -12.01 -8.96
C GLN A 184 7.98 -13.38 -8.74
N THR A 185 6.90 -13.65 -9.47
CA THR A 185 6.20 -14.93 -9.52
C THR A 185 5.75 -15.22 -10.96
N GLY A 186 4.95 -16.25 -11.16
CA GLY A 186 4.43 -16.59 -12.51
C GLY A 186 3.23 -15.75 -12.97
N SER A 187 2.78 -14.74 -12.21
CA SER A 187 1.57 -13.96 -12.52
C SER A 187 1.63 -12.53 -12.04
N ASN A 188 0.89 -11.65 -12.74
CA ASN A 188 0.64 -10.29 -12.29
C ASN A 188 -0.67 -10.25 -11.49
N ARG A 189 -0.59 -10.05 -10.17
CA ARG A 189 -1.77 -9.95 -9.31
C ARG A 189 -1.50 -9.18 -8.03
N HIS A 190 -2.54 -8.68 -7.41
CA HIS A 190 -2.48 -8.16 -6.04
C HIS A 190 -2.01 -9.25 -5.08
N PHE A 191 -1.10 -8.91 -4.18
CA PHE A 191 -0.63 -9.80 -3.11
C PHE A 191 -1.29 -9.41 -1.79
N HIS A 192 -0.96 -8.23 -1.25
CA HIS A 192 -1.59 -7.72 -0.04
C HIS A 192 -1.62 -6.20 0.00
N THR A 193 -2.45 -5.68 0.89
CA THR A 193 -2.48 -4.26 1.26
C THR A 193 -2.23 -4.13 2.74
N ALA A 194 -1.40 -3.16 3.11
CA ALA A 194 -0.94 -2.98 4.47
C ALA A 194 -1.41 -1.65 5.07
N PHE A 195 -1.87 -1.71 6.32
CA PHE A 195 -2.33 -0.57 7.10
C PHE A 195 -1.50 -0.40 8.36
N GLU A 196 -1.05 0.84 8.62
CA GLU A 196 -0.18 1.15 9.75
C GLU A 196 -0.96 1.27 11.06
N LEU A 197 -0.50 0.55 12.07
CA LEU A 197 -0.90 0.67 13.46
C LEU A 197 0.08 1.57 14.22
N ARG A 198 -0.29 2.05 15.43
CA ARG A 198 0.57 2.91 16.24
C ARG A 198 1.83 2.21 16.72
N ASP A 199 1.66 1.04 17.34
CA ASP A 199 2.68 0.36 18.12
C ASP A 199 2.33 -1.11 18.37
N TRP A 200 3.17 -1.81 19.12
CA TRP A 200 2.93 -3.21 19.54
C TRP A 200 1.63 -3.40 20.32
N GLY A 201 1.29 -2.48 21.24
CA GLY A 201 0.05 -2.57 22.00
C GLY A 201 -1.19 -2.53 21.11
N HIS A 202 -1.16 -1.69 20.08
CA HIS A 202 -2.22 -1.63 19.06
C HIS A 202 -2.26 -2.92 18.22
N MET A 203 -1.10 -3.51 17.87
CA MET A 203 -1.01 -4.80 17.17
C MET A 203 -1.65 -5.92 18.00
N GLN A 204 -1.33 -6.02 19.29
CA GLN A 204 -1.92 -7.01 20.18
C GLN A 204 -3.46 -6.86 20.21
N THR A 205 -3.94 -5.66 20.47
CA THR A 205 -5.39 -5.38 20.52
C THR A 205 -6.07 -5.72 19.20
N ALA A 206 -5.42 -5.44 18.07
CA ALA A 206 -5.94 -5.77 16.75
C ALA A 206 -6.05 -7.29 16.54
N CYS A 207 -5.04 -8.06 16.96
CA CYS A 207 -5.09 -9.53 16.88
C CYS A 207 -6.23 -10.13 17.73
N ASP A 208 -6.42 -9.62 18.94
CA ASP A 208 -7.52 -10.04 19.82
C ASP A 208 -8.87 -9.68 19.19
N PHE A 209 -8.99 -8.46 18.65
CA PHE A 209 -10.22 -8.01 18.01
C PHE A 209 -10.56 -8.82 16.74
N LEU A 210 -9.58 -9.13 15.90
CA LEU A 210 -9.75 -10.01 14.74
C LEU A 210 -10.26 -11.39 15.18
N SER A 211 -9.63 -11.97 16.21
CA SER A 211 -9.99 -13.30 16.73
C SER A 211 -11.44 -13.37 17.22
N VAL A 212 -11.87 -12.41 18.04
CA VAL A 212 -13.25 -12.41 18.58
C VAL A 212 -14.31 -12.12 17.51
N ASN A 213 -13.90 -11.52 16.38
CA ASN A 213 -14.77 -11.29 15.23
C ASN A 213 -14.65 -12.38 14.14
N GLY A 214 -13.99 -13.50 14.44
CA GLY A 214 -13.92 -14.68 13.58
C GLY A 214 -12.87 -14.61 12.46
N TYR A 215 -11.99 -13.62 12.45
CA TYR A 215 -10.88 -13.52 11.49
C TYR A 215 -9.64 -14.23 12.02
N LYS A 216 -9.19 -15.23 11.29
CA LYS A 216 -7.96 -15.96 11.63
C LYS A 216 -6.74 -15.27 11.04
N LEU A 217 -5.64 -15.24 11.81
CA LEU A 217 -4.36 -14.81 11.28
C LEU A 217 -3.79 -15.88 10.34
N LEU A 218 -3.35 -15.44 9.17
CA LEU A 218 -2.63 -16.27 8.20
C LEU A 218 -1.16 -16.40 8.61
N TRP A 219 -0.56 -15.29 9.10
CA TRP A 219 0.82 -15.21 9.48
C TRP A 219 1.04 -14.07 10.46
N GLY A 220 1.96 -14.28 11.41
CA GLY A 220 2.25 -13.30 12.47
C GLY A 220 1.42 -13.55 13.75
N PRO A 221 1.54 -12.66 14.73
CA PRO A 221 2.45 -11.52 14.75
C PRO A 221 3.92 -11.90 14.62
N GLY A 222 4.67 -11.08 13.91
CA GLY A 222 6.09 -11.28 13.68
C GLY A 222 6.83 -9.96 13.45
N ARG A 223 8.14 -10.06 13.16
CA ARG A 223 8.96 -8.92 12.77
C ARG A 223 9.69 -9.24 11.47
N HIS A 224 9.44 -8.48 10.42
CA HIS A 224 10.20 -8.58 9.19
C HIS A 224 11.68 -8.21 9.40
N GLY A 225 12.57 -8.87 8.70
CA GLY A 225 13.97 -8.46 8.61
C GLY A 225 14.13 -7.24 7.71
N ILE A 226 13.45 -7.25 6.57
CA ILE A 226 13.46 -6.14 5.60
C ILE A 226 12.40 -5.12 6.00
N GLY A 227 12.82 -3.87 6.22
CA GLY A 227 11.95 -2.79 6.70
C GLY A 227 11.64 -2.84 8.19
N HIS A 228 12.03 -3.91 8.89
CA HIS A 228 11.95 -4.14 10.35
C HIS A 228 10.56 -3.95 10.99
N ASN A 229 9.48 -3.85 10.20
CA ASN A 229 8.14 -3.67 10.76
C ASN A 229 7.63 -4.91 11.49
N LEU A 230 6.89 -4.68 12.56
CA LEU A 230 5.96 -5.66 13.11
C LEU A 230 4.87 -5.91 12.08
N PHE A 231 4.38 -7.13 12.00
CA PHE A 231 3.34 -7.50 11.04
C PHE A 231 2.38 -8.56 11.56
N THR A 232 1.20 -8.57 10.98
CA THR A 232 0.27 -9.71 10.98
C THR A 232 -0.61 -9.66 9.73
N TYR A 233 -0.99 -10.83 9.23
CA TYR A 233 -1.79 -10.98 8.01
C TYR A 233 -3.09 -11.72 8.29
N HIS A 234 -4.16 -11.31 7.63
CA HIS A 234 -5.46 -12.00 7.64
C HIS A 234 -6.16 -11.79 6.30
N ARG A 235 -7.25 -12.54 6.05
CA ARG A 235 -8.07 -12.34 4.84
C ARG A 235 -9.30 -11.50 5.14
N SER A 236 -9.62 -10.61 4.22
CA SER A 236 -10.92 -9.94 4.15
C SER A 236 -12.00 -10.90 3.65
N PRO A 237 -13.30 -10.57 3.74
CA PRO A 237 -14.39 -11.39 3.19
C PRO A 237 -14.26 -11.69 1.70
N ALA A 238 -13.70 -10.76 0.92
CA ALA A 238 -13.42 -10.97 -0.50
C ALA A 238 -12.18 -11.84 -0.77
N GLY A 239 -11.51 -12.36 0.28
CA GLY A 239 -10.30 -13.16 0.16
C GLY A 239 -9.00 -12.37 -0.02
N LEU A 240 -9.08 -11.03 -0.09
CA LEU A 240 -7.89 -10.18 -0.19
C LEU A 240 -7.07 -10.25 1.10
N ILE A 241 -5.75 -10.34 0.97
CA ILE A 241 -4.85 -10.35 2.11
C ILE A 241 -4.66 -8.92 2.62
N THR A 242 -4.91 -8.73 3.90
CA THR A 242 -4.67 -7.49 4.64
C THR A 242 -3.52 -7.71 5.61
N GLU A 243 -2.52 -6.85 5.53
CA GLU A 243 -1.46 -6.73 6.54
C GLU A 243 -1.80 -5.60 7.51
N LEU A 244 -1.61 -5.84 8.78
CA LEU A 244 -1.51 -4.80 9.79
C LEU A 244 -0.05 -4.72 10.24
N PHE A 245 0.54 -3.53 10.22
CA PHE A 245 1.95 -3.36 10.56
C PHE A 245 2.20 -2.18 11.49
N ALA A 246 3.33 -2.19 12.17
CA ALA A 246 3.82 -1.08 12.97
C ALA A 246 5.35 -0.99 12.90
N GLU A 247 5.90 0.15 13.24
CA GLU A 247 7.35 0.37 13.37
C GLU A 247 8.15 0.11 12.07
N LEU A 248 7.58 0.46 10.91
CA LEU A 248 8.32 0.40 9.66
C LEU A 248 9.46 1.41 9.65
N ASP A 249 10.64 1.01 9.18
CA ASP A 249 11.79 1.88 9.01
C ASP A 249 11.45 3.14 8.23
N ARG A 250 12.14 4.24 8.56
CA ARG A 250 12.01 5.50 7.86
C ARG A 250 13.30 5.88 7.15
N MET A 251 13.17 6.26 5.89
CA MET A 251 14.25 6.66 5.01
C MET A 251 13.92 8.00 4.35
N ASN A 252 14.20 9.09 5.07
CA ASN A 252 13.93 10.44 4.62
C ASN A 252 15.24 11.14 4.24
N GLU A 253 15.58 11.12 2.95
CA GLU A 253 16.80 11.74 2.44
C GLU A 253 16.77 13.28 2.55
N GLU A 254 15.62 13.90 2.47
CA GLU A 254 15.47 15.37 2.53
C GLU A 254 15.85 15.90 3.92
N LEU A 255 15.57 15.10 4.95
CA LEU A 255 15.96 15.40 6.32
C LEU A 255 17.27 14.74 6.75
N GLY A 256 17.89 13.92 5.88
CA GLY A 256 19.07 13.14 6.21
C GLY A 256 18.82 12.11 7.32
N TYR A 257 17.59 11.61 7.44
CA TYR A 257 17.13 10.79 8.55
C TYR A 257 16.76 9.39 8.07
N PHE A 258 17.58 8.41 8.46
CA PHE A 258 17.36 6.99 8.19
C PHE A 258 17.30 6.25 9.53
N GLU A 259 16.10 5.85 9.95
CA GLU A 259 15.82 5.21 11.22
C GLU A 259 15.39 3.75 11.01
N PRO A 260 16.26 2.76 11.32
CA PRO A 260 15.88 1.37 11.38
C PRO A 260 15.12 1.05 12.67
N ARG A 261 14.19 0.10 12.61
CA ARG A 261 13.42 -0.34 13.76
C ARG A 261 13.33 -1.88 13.79
N PRO A 262 13.96 -2.58 14.70
CA PRO A 262 14.86 -2.10 15.76
C PRO A 262 16.22 -1.68 15.18
N TRP A 263 16.72 -0.57 15.63
CA TRP A 263 17.87 0.20 15.13
C TRP A 263 19.26 -0.40 15.40
N HIS A 264 19.39 -1.38 16.27
CA HIS A 264 20.65 -1.81 16.84
C HIS A 264 21.62 -2.53 15.87
N ARG A 265 21.14 -3.06 14.75
CA ARG A 265 21.96 -3.78 13.78
C ARG A 265 22.16 -3.04 12.46
N ASP A 266 21.23 -2.20 12.10
CA ASP A 266 21.13 -1.58 10.77
C ASP A 266 21.17 -0.06 10.80
N ASN A 267 21.81 0.52 11.78
CA ASN A 267 21.90 1.98 11.92
C ASN A 267 23.20 2.53 11.26
N PRO A 268 23.12 3.49 10.32
CA PRO A 268 21.91 3.95 9.64
C PRO A 268 21.37 2.93 8.64
N GLN A 269 20.07 2.91 8.45
CA GLN A 269 19.41 2.10 7.43
C GLN A 269 19.83 2.59 6.04
N ARG A 270 20.43 1.72 5.23
CA ARG A 270 20.85 2.02 3.85
C ARG A 270 20.28 0.99 2.89
N PRO A 271 19.99 1.38 1.64
CA PRO A 271 19.59 0.44 0.61
C PRO A 271 20.57 -0.72 0.47
N LYS A 272 20.05 -1.94 0.43
CA LYS A 272 20.89 -3.16 0.31
C LYS A 272 20.12 -4.32 -0.35
N VAL A 273 20.88 -5.35 -0.67
CA VAL A 273 20.35 -6.63 -1.13
C VAL A 273 20.49 -7.65 -0.02
N TRP A 274 19.36 -8.14 0.47
CA TRP A 274 19.29 -9.20 1.47
C TRP A 274 19.45 -10.56 0.79
N ALA A 275 20.14 -11.47 1.48
CA ALA A 275 20.14 -12.86 1.06
C ALA A 275 18.72 -13.44 1.12
N LYS A 276 18.44 -14.46 0.32
CA LYS A 276 17.20 -15.23 0.41
C LYS A 276 17.26 -16.14 1.65
N ASP A 277 17.04 -15.56 2.80
CA ASP A 277 17.08 -16.21 4.11
C ASP A 277 15.73 -16.07 4.80
N PRO A 278 15.21 -17.10 5.46
CA PRO A 278 13.99 -17.01 6.28
C PRO A 278 13.98 -15.85 7.27
N SER A 279 15.12 -15.49 7.87
CA SER A 279 15.24 -14.35 8.78
C SER A 279 14.94 -12.99 8.12
N ALA A 280 15.17 -12.87 6.81
CA ALA A 280 14.77 -11.66 6.08
C ALA A 280 13.24 -11.48 6.03
N SER A 281 12.49 -12.58 6.06
CA SER A 281 11.03 -12.57 6.10
C SER A 281 10.49 -12.44 7.52
N ASN A 282 11.07 -13.13 8.49
CA ASN A 282 10.64 -13.04 9.90
C ASN A 282 11.79 -13.31 10.88
N LEU A 283 12.22 -12.27 11.57
CA LEU A 283 13.25 -12.36 12.63
C LEU A 283 12.82 -13.21 13.83
N TRP A 284 11.52 -13.41 14.02
CA TRP A 284 10.97 -14.24 15.10
C TRP A 284 10.77 -15.71 14.71
N GLY A 285 11.16 -16.07 13.50
CA GLY A 285 11.40 -17.44 13.07
C GLY A 285 10.24 -18.21 12.46
N ILE A 286 9.00 -17.78 12.60
CA ILE A 286 7.85 -18.48 12.04
C ILE A 286 7.60 -18.02 10.60
N MET A 287 7.75 -18.95 9.65
CA MET A 287 7.47 -18.70 8.23
C MET A 287 5.96 -18.85 7.94
N PRO A 288 5.46 -18.19 6.90
CA PRO A 288 4.05 -18.35 6.50
C PRO A 288 3.78 -19.79 6.05
N GLY A 289 2.56 -20.26 6.32
CA GLY A 289 2.04 -21.47 5.69
C GLY A 289 1.73 -21.27 4.21
N ASP A 290 1.46 -22.37 3.51
CA ASP A 290 1.14 -22.34 2.05
C ASP A 290 -0.08 -21.47 1.74
N GLU A 291 -0.98 -21.27 2.68
CA GLU A 291 -2.19 -20.44 2.59
C GLU A 291 -1.91 -18.95 2.25
N MET A 292 -0.68 -18.47 2.48
CA MET A 292 -0.27 -17.09 2.11
C MET A 292 -0.08 -16.92 0.61
N HIS A 293 0.15 -17.99 -0.12
CA HIS A 293 0.56 -17.94 -1.52
C HIS A 293 -0.55 -18.31 -2.52
N HIS A 294 -1.73 -18.67 -2.00
CA HIS A 294 -2.88 -19.11 -2.81
C HIS A 294 -4.05 -18.12 -2.85
#